data_3ee1f7a13810428c104a15ee2287b659
#
_entry.id   3ee1f7a13810428c104a15ee2287b659
#
_cell.length_a   1.000
_cell.length_b   1.000
_cell.length_c   1.000
_cell.angle_alpha   90.00
_cell.angle_beta   90.00
_cell.angle_gamma   90.00
#
_symmetry.space_group_name_H-M   'P 1'
#
loop_
_entity.id
_entity.type
_entity.pdbx_description
1 polymer ?
#
loop_
_entity_poly.entity_id
_entity_poly.type
_entity_poly.pdbx_seq_one_letter_code
_entity_poly.pdbx_strand_id
1 'polypeptide(L)'
;EPWANAGGRFNKARSSWYMKQLLALSELENFDPNIPINELGENIKTLILYGNKKDKIEITYRTKRGRENKWSTKFEGVVKNLERRHRETESENVRKYIERYMTSLPCEKCKGYRLRPEALAVTIDSYNVMEICELSVRESYNWINNISNNDILTERD
;
A
#
# COMPACT_ATOMS: atom_id res chain seq x y z
N GLU A 1 -1.10 -8.40 15.22
CA GLU A 1 -0.02 -8.03 14.30
C GLU A 1 -0.30 -8.60 12.91
N PRO A 2 -0.47 -7.76 11.87
CA PRO A 2 -0.96 -8.18 10.56
C PRO A 2 0.00 -9.12 9.84
N TRP A 3 1.28 -8.89 10.02
CA TRP A 3 2.33 -9.63 9.34
C TRP A 3 2.46 -11.07 9.87
N ALA A 4 2.46 -11.24 11.18
CA ALA A 4 2.59 -12.55 11.82
C ALA A 4 1.28 -13.35 11.79
N ASN A 5 0.13 -12.67 11.89
CA ASN A 5 -1.19 -13.29 12.06
C ASN A 5 -2.05 -13.34 10.80
N ALA A 6 -1.60 -12.77 9.69
CA ALA A 6 -2.35 -12.80 8.45
C ALA A 6 -2.47 -14.23 7.90
N GLY A 7 -3.49 -14.95 8.28
CA GLY A 7 -3.78 -16.29 7.78
C GLY A 7 -4.51 -17.24 8.73
N GLY A 8 -5.10 -16.76 9.83
CA GLY A 8 -6.02 -17.54 10.67
C GLY A 8 -5.39 -18.66 11.52
N ARG A 9 -6.21 -19.55 12.06
CA ARG A 9 -5.87 -20.61 13.04
C ARG A 9 -4.71 -21.54 12.68
N PHE A 10 -4.30 -21.61 11.43
CA PHE A 10 -3.23 -22.51 10.96
C PHE A 10 -1.81 -21.91 11.04
N ASN A 11 -1.63 -20.76 11.70
CA ASN A 11 -0.43 -19.95 11.57
C ASN A 11 0.61 -20.02 12.67
N LYS A 12 0.51 -20.93 13.63
CA LYS A 12 1.62 -21.12 14.59
C LYS A 12 2.97 -21.33 13.90
N ALA A 13 3.00 -22.05 12.77
CA ALA A 13 4.22 -22.28 12.03
C ALA A 13 4.71 -21.06 11.26
N ARG A 14 3.82 -20.28 10.65
CA ARG A 14 4.18 -19.04 9.93
C ARG A 14 4.55 -17.93 10.89
N SER A 15 3.80 -17.75 11.97
CA SER A 15 4.13 -16.81 13.05
C SER A 15 5.53 -17.09 13.61
N SER A 16 5.84 -18.37 13.85
CA SER A 16 7.19 -18.79 14.27
C SER A 16 8.27 -18.47 13.23
N TRP A 17 7.98 -18.54 11.93
CA TRP A 17 8.93 -18.23 10.87
C TRP A 17 9.22 -16.72 10.78
N TYR A 18 8.19 -15.88 10.81
CA TYR A 18 8.35 -14.43 10.80
C TYR A 18 9.05 -13.92 12.07
N MET A 19 8.73 -14.51 13.22
CA MET A 19 9.43 -14.18 14.45
C MET A 19 10.93 -14.51 14.38
N LYS A 20 11.30 -15.66 13.78
CA LYS A 20 12.71 -16.00 13.57
C LYS A 20 13.44 -15.04 12.65
N GLN A 21 12.76 -14.53 11.62
CA GLN A 21 13.31 -13.49 10.76
C GLN A 21 13.54 -12.19 11.53
N LEU A 22 12.59 -11.81 12.39
CA LEU A 22 12.72 -10.60 13.22
C LEU A 22 13.84 -10.74 14.24
N LEU A 23 13.98 -11.91 14.88
CA LEU A 23 15.08 -12.18 15.80
C LEU A 23 16.44 -12.14 15.09
N ALA A 24 16.56 -12.78 13.92
CA ALA A 24 17.79 -12.73 13.15
C ALA A 24 18.13 -11.31 12.68
N LEU A 25 17.11 -10.50 12.38
CA LEU A 25 17.28 -9.08 12.06
C LEU A 25 17.73 -8.27 13.28
N SER A 26 17.17 -8.57 14.47
CA SER A 26 17.53 -7.88 15.69
C SER A 26 18.96 -8.16 16.13
N GLU A 27 19.47 -9.37 15.89
CA GLU A 27 20.88 -9.72 16.11
C GLU A 27 21.79 -8.97 15.14
N LEU A 28 21.43 -8.87 13.85
CA LEU A 28 22.21 -8.18 12.83
C LEU A 28 22.31 -6.67 13.08
N GLU A 29 21.22 -6.05 13.46
CA GLU A 29 21.09 -4.59 13.60
C GLU A 29 21.17 -4.13 15.06
N ASN A 30 21.45 -5.04 15.98
CA ASN A 30 21.67 -4.82 17.40
C ASN A 30 20.55 -4.02 18.10
N PHE A 31 19.30 -4.46 17.95
CA PHE A 31 18.16 -3.91 18.67
C PHE A 31 17.40 -4.98 19.47
N ASP A 32 16.74 -4.59 20.56
CA ASP A 32 15.92 -5.50 21.37
C ASP A 32 14.53 -5.69 20.70
N PRO A 33 14.18 -6.94 20.27
CA PRO A 33 12.89 -7.21 19.65
C PRO A 33 11.70 -7.14 20.61
N ASN A 34 11.93 -7.02 21.93
CA ASN A 34 10.88 -6.91 22.94
C ASN A 34 10.45 -5.45 23.18
N ILE A 35 11.19 -4.49 22.72
CA ILE A 35 10.83 -3.07 22.83
C ILE A 35 9.64 -2.77 21.92
N PRO A 36 8.63 -2.03 22.38
CA PRO A 36 7.51 -1.58 21.54
C PRO A 36 8.01 -0.81 20.31
N ILE A 37 7.38 -1.05 19.15
CA ILE A 37 7.85 -0.48 17.88
C ILE A 37 7.89 1.05 17.86
N ASN A 38 7.01 1.72 18.62
CA ASN A 38 6.98 3.17 18.77
C ASN A 38 8.23 3.74 19.49
N GLU A 39 8.89 2.92 20.30
CA GLU A 39 10.10 3.29 21.04
C GLU A 39 11.39 2.98 20.27
N LEU A 40 11.31 2.21 19.19
CA LEU A 40 12.46 1.93 18.34
C LEU A 40 12.86 3.18 17.53
N GLY A 41 14.14 3.29 17.22
CA GLY A 41 14.65 4.35 16.34
C GLY A 41 14.06 4.27 14.92
N GLU A 42 13.92 5.42 14.25
CA GLU A 42 13.30 5.52 12.92
C GLU A 42 14.00 4.64 11.86
N ASN A 43 15.32 4.47 11.97
CA ASN A 43 16.08 3.60 11.09
C ASN A 43 15.63 2.14 11.21
N ILE A 44 15.43 1.65 12.44
CA ILE A 44 14.98 0.29 12.71
C ILE A 44 13.52 0.10 12.27
N LYS A 45 12.65 1.09 12.52
CA LYS A 45 11.28 1.09 12.03
C LYS A 45 11.22 0.95 10.50
N THR A 46 12.00 1.78 9.81
CA THR A 46 12.08 1.75 8.34
C THR A 46 12.59 0.40 7.84
N LEU A 47 13.59 -0.16 8.51
CA LEU A 47 14.14 -1.46 8.19
C LEU A 47 13.11 -2.59 8.36
N ILE A 48 12.37 -2.61 9.47
CA ILE A 48 11.31 -3.58 9.72
C ILE A 48 10.19 -3.45 8.68
N LEU A 49 9.78 -2.23 8.36
CA LEU A 49 8.67 -1.99 7.42
C LEU A 49 9.06 -2.29 5.97
N TYR A 50 10.22 -1.82 5.51
CA TYR A 50 10.58 -1.84 4.09
C TYR A 50 11.70 -2.81 3.72
N GLY A 51 12.31 -3.44 4.74
CA GLY A 51 13.32 -4.48 4.57
C GLY A 51 14.74 -3.95 4.39
N ASN A 52 15.68 -4.89 4.49
CA ASN A 52 17.09 -4.65 4.22
C ASN A 52 17.44 -5.08 2.79
N LYS A 53 17.91 -4.13 1.98
CA LYS A 53 18.30 -4.41 0.59
C LYS A 53 19.70 -4.99 0.46
N LYS A 54 20.58 -4.73 1.43
CA LYS A 54 22.03 -5.00 1.33
C LYS A 54 22.40 -6.32 2.00
N ASP A 55 22.00 -6.53 3.22
CA ASP A 55 22.52 -7.61 4.05
C ASP A 55 21.54 -8.78 4.10
N LYS A 56 22.11 -9.99 4.20
CA LYS A 56 21.35 -11.21 4.39
C LYS A 56 21.25 -11.50 5.87
N ILE A 57 20.07 -11.87 6.34
CA ILE A 57 19.86 -12.41 7.68
C ILE A 57 20.08 -13.92 7.66
N GLU A 58 20.71 -14.46 8.70
CA GLU A 58 20.86 -15.90 8.91
C GLU A 58 19.82 -16.40 9.90
N ILE A 59 18.96 -17.29 9.43
CA ILE A 59 17.93 -17.90 10.25
C ILE A 59 18.33 -19.31 10.59
N THR A 60 18.54 -19.58 11.87
CA THR A 60 18.79 -20.96 12.35
C THR A 60 17.48 -21.63 12.72
N TYR A 61 17.24 -22.82 12.19
CA TYR A 61 16.07 -23.61 12.55
C TYR A 61 16.42 -25.08 12.76
N ARG A 62 15.72 -25.70 13.73
CA ARG A 62 15.85 -27.15 13.98
C ARG A 62 14.79 -27.91 13.21
N THR A 63 15.20 -28.94 12.51
CA THR A 63 14.30 -29.90 11.89
C THR A 63 13.65 -30.79 12.95
N LYS A 64 12.54 -31.45 12.60
CA LYS A 64 11.90 -32.47 13.48
C LYS A 64 12.85 -33.58 13.92
N ARG A 65 13.94 -33.81 13.21
CA ARG A 65 14.99 -34.82 13.52
C ARG A 65 16.15 -34.25 14.36
N GLY A 66 16.02 -33.03 14.88
CA GLY A 66 17.01 -32.38 15.75
C GLY A 66 18.22 -31.75 15.03
N ARG A 67 18.29 -31.84 13.70
CA ARG A 67 19.38 -31.19 12.94
C ARG A 67 19.16 -29.69 12.85
N GLU A 68 20.20 -28.93 13.13
CA GLU A 68 20.22 -27.49 12.92
C GLU A 68 20.57 -27.19 11.45
N ASN A 69 19.74 -26.38 10.82
CA ASN A 69 20.00 -25.86 9.49
C ASN A 69 20.03 -24.34 9.54
N LYS A 70 20.92 -23.76 8.73
CA LYS A 70 20.99 -22.30 8.54
C LYS A 70 20.39 -21.94 7.19
N TRP A 71 19.58 -20.90 7.17
CA TRP A 71 19.01 -20.33 5.97
C TRP A 71 19.40 -18.87 5.88
N SER A 72 20.08 -18.51 4.80
CA SER A 72 20.45 -17.11 4.55
C SER A 72 19.49 -16.50 3.54
N THR A 73 18.82 -15.43 3.94
CA THR A 73 17.86 -14.72 3.09
C THR A 73 17.90 -13.20 3.35
N LYS A 74 17.43 -12.42 2.38
CA LYS A 74 17.22 -10.99 2.61
C LYS A 74 15.90 -10.80 3.35
N PHE A 75 15.89 -9.88 4.30
CA PHE A 75 14.65 -9.48 4.97
C PHE A 75 13.84 -8.59 4.03
N GLU A 76 12.70 -9.10 3.60
CA GLU A 76 11.83 -8.44 2.60
C GLU A 76 11.17 -7.16 3.14
N GLY A 77 10.93 -7.10 4.45
CA GLY A 77 10.12 -6.08 5.09
C GLY A 77 8.64 -6.42 5.15
N VAL A 78 7.98 -5.87 6.16
CA VAL A 78 6.57 -6.18 6.43
C VAL A 78 5.66 -5.71 5.31
N VAL A 79 5.85 -4.47 4.83
CA VAL A 79 5.01 -3.86 3.80
C VAL A 79 5.08 -4.66 2.51
N LYS A 80 6.28 -4.89 1.97
CA LYS A 80 6.45 -5.65 0.72
C LYS A 80 5.94 -7.08 0.82
N ASN A 81 6.15 -7.72 1.98
CA ASN A 81 5.62 -9.06 2.22
C ASN A 81 4.09 -9.08 2.15
N LEU A 82 3.42 -8.10 2.77
CA LEU A 82 1.97 -7.99 2.73
C LEU A 82 1.46 -7.66 1.32
N GLU A 83 2.09 -6.73 0.61
CA GLU A 83 1.76 -6.38 -0.78
C GLU A 83 1.87 -7.59 -1.71
N ARG A 84 2.98 -8.35 -1.62
CA ARG A 84 3.16 -9.56 -2.41
C ARG A 84 2.09 -10.59 -2.08
N ARG A 85 1.83 -10.83 -0.80
CA ARG A 85 0.80 -11.79 -0.34
C ARG A 85 -0.59 -11.38 -0.76
N HIS A 86 -0.93 -10.10 -0.75
CA HIS A 86 -2.20 -9.59 -1.24
C HIS A 86 -2.42 -9.89 -2.72
N ARG A 87 -1.35 -9.78 -3.54
CA ARG A 87 -1.43 -10.11 -4.98
C ARG A 87 -1.49 -11.62 -5.27
N GLU A 88 -0.73 -12.41 -4.51
CA GLU A 88 -0.54 -13.83 -4.79
C GLU A 88 -1.60 -14.73 -4.12
N THR A 89 -2.35 -14.23 -3.14
CA THR A 89 -3.30 -15.06 -2.42
C THR A 89 -4.56 -15.33 -3.23
N GLU A 90 -4.96 -16.61 -3.30
CA GLU A 90 -6.26 -17.03 -3.83
C GLU A 90 -7.38 -16.95 -2.77
N SER A 91 -7.01 -16.79 -1.49
CA SER A 91 -7.97 -16.76 -0.39
C SER A 91 -8.51 -15.35 -0.16
N GLU A 92 -9.80 -15.15 -0.44
CA GLU A 92 -10.54 -13.92 -0.16
C GLU A 92 -10.43 -13.47 1.31
N ASN A 93 -10.44 -14.41 2.25
CA ASN A 93 -10.30 -14.09 3.67
C ASN A 93 -8.93 -13.51 4.02
N VAL A 94 -7.86 -14.04 3.40
CA VAL A 94 -6.49 -13.52 3.58
C VAL A 94 -6.38 -12.13 2.95
N ARG A 95 -6.95 -11.94 1.76
CA ARG A 95 -6.97 -10.66 1.05
C ARG A 95 -7.66 -9.59 1.88
N LYS A 96 -8.91 -9.84 2.30
CA LYS A 96 -9.68 -8.92 3.17
C LYS A 96 -8.97 -8.62 4.49
N TYR A 97 -8.25 -9.59 5.04
CA TYR A 97 -7.48 -9.36 6.26
C TYR A 97 -6.32 -8.37 6.02
N ILE A 98 -5.61 -8.49 4.91
CA ILE A 98 -4.51 -7.59 4.55
C ILE A 98 -5.05 -6.20 4.21
N GLU A 99 -6.18 -6.10 3.50
CA GLU A 99 -6.83 -4.85 3.11
C GLU A 99 -7.19 -3.94 4.30
N ARG A 100 -7.37 -4.50 5.50
CA ARG A 100 -7.57 -3.70 6.73
C ARG A 100 -6.40 -2.77 7.08
N TYR A 101 -5.23 -3.04 6.54
CA TYR A 101 -4.01 -2.26 6.73
C TYR A 101 -3.66 -1.42 5.49
N MET A 102 -4.53 -1.43 4.49
CA MET A 102 -4.37 -0.65 3.26
C MET A 102 -5.32 0.56 3.29
N THR A 103 -4.89 1.64 2.70
CA THR A 103 -5.70 2.84 2.52
C THR A 103 -5.81 3.13 1.03
N SER A 104 -7.02 3.44 0.57
CA SER A 104 -7.23 3.91 -0.80
C SER A 104 -6.75 5.35 -0.91
N LEU A 105 -5.76 5.56 -1.76
CA LEU A 105 -5.26 6.88 -2.09
C LEU A 105 -5.70 7.28 -3.51
N PRO A 106 -5.99 8.56 -3.74
CA PRO A 106 -6.22 9.04 -5.11
C PRO A 106 -4.95 8.84 -5.95
N CYS A 107 -5.13 8.52 -7.22
CA CYS A 107 -4.02 8.35 -8.14
C CYS A 107 -3.23 9.65 -8.28
N GLU A 108 -1.90 9.61 -8.10
CA GLU A 108 -1.04 10.80 -8.18
C GLU A 108 -1.09 11.49 -9.55
N LYS A 109 -1.27 10.71 -10.63
CA LYS A 109 -1.33 11.23 -12.00
C LYS A 109 -2.65 11.93 -12.31
N CYS A 110 -3.78 11.32 -11.96
CA CYS A 110 -5.10 11.87 -12.28
C CYS A 110 -5.81 12.48 -11.07
N LYS A 111 -5.19 12.49 -9.89
CA LYS A 111 -5.74 13.05 -8.64
C LYS A 111 -7.19 12.59 -8.30
N GLY A 112 -7.56 11.42 -8.81
CA GLY A 112 -8.90 10.87 -8.65
C GLY A 112 -9.83 11.10 -9.86
N TYR A 113 -9.48 11.96 -10.80
CA TYR A 113 -10.33 12.32 -11.95
C TYR A 113 -10.50 11.18 -12.98
N ARG A 114 -9.59 10.19 -12.98
CA ARG A 114 -9.63 9.04 -13.92
C ARG A 114 -9.55 9.44 -15.41
N LEU A 115 -9.19 10.69 -15.69
CA LEU A 115 -9.00 11.25 -17.02
C LEU A 115 -7.52 11.50 -17.30
N ARG A 116 -7.18 11.52 -18.58
CA ARG A 116 -5.84 11.91 -19.04
C ARG A 116 -5.70 13.42 -18.99
N PRO A 117 -4.47 13.97 -18.85
CA PRO A 117 -4.24 15.41 -18.84
C PRO A 117 -4.76 16.10 -20.12
N GLU A 118 -4.67 15.42 -21.28
CA GLU A 118 -5.15 15.94 -22.56
C GLU A 118 -6.67 16.15 -22.57
N ALA A 119 -7.42 15.26 -21.91
CA ALA A 119 -8.87 15.41 -21.79
C ALA A 119 -9.26 16.56 -20.85
N LEU A 120 -8.42 16.83 -19.83
CA LEU A 120 -8.63 17.95 -18.93
C LEU A 120 -8.19 19.30 -19.52
N ALA A 121 -7.40 19.28 -20.59
CA ALA A 121 -7.00 20.50 -21.31
C ALA A 121 -8.12 21.07 -22.20
N VAL A 122 -9.14 20.28 -22.49
CA VAL A 122 -10.32 20.75 -23.23
C VAL A 122 -11.23 21.50 -22.29
N THR A 123 -11.51 22.76 -22.59
CA THR A 123 -12.35 23.63 -21.76
C THR A 123 -13.49 24.25 -22.57
N ILE A 124 -14.62 24.49 -21.93
CA ILE A 124 -15.74 25.25 -22.41
C ILE A 124 -15.96 26.40 -21.42
N ASP A 125 -15.91 27.64 -21.90
CA ASP A 125 -16.02 28.83 -21.03
C ASP A 125 -15.07 28.78 -19.81
N SER A 126 -13.81 28.38 -20.07
CA SER A 126 -12.73 28.22 -19.08
C SER A 126 -12.88 27.06 -18.09
N TYR A 127 -13.94 26.28 -18.15
CA TYR A 127 -14.14 25.09 -17.30
C TYR A 127 -13.80 23.81 -18.06
N ASN A 128 -13.01 22.92 -17.46
CA ASN A 128 -12.86 21.58 -17.96
C ASN A 128 -14.01 20.66 -17.48
N VAL A 129 -14.11 19.47 -18.03
CA VAL A 129 -15.19 18.52 -17.72
C VAL A 129 -15.29 18.17 -16.23
N MET A 130 -14.17 18.13 -15.50
CA MET A 130 -14.20 17.81 -14.07
C MET A 130 -14.67 18.99 -13.23
N GLU A 131 -14.22 20.20 -13.55
CA GLU A 131 -14.66 21.44 -12.90
C GLU A 131 -16.17 21.63 -13.08
N ILE A 132 -16.71 21.29 -14.26
CA ILE A 132 -18.17 21.29 -14.49
C ILE A 132 -18.87 20.23 -13.63
N CYS A 133 -18.30 19.03 -13.50
CA CYS A 133 -18.87 17.96 -12.67
C CYS A 133 -18.82 18.27 -11.16
N GLU A 134 -17.93 19.13 -10.71
CA GLU A 134 -17.81 19.59 -9.32
C GLU A 134 -18.78 20.71 -8.97
N LEU A 135 -19.40 21.36 -9.96
CA LEU A 135 -20.39 22.40 -9.74
C LEU A 135 -21.66 21.83 -9.05
N SER A 136 -22.25 22.60 -8.18
CA SER A 136 -23.59 22.30 -7.68
C SER A 136 -24.63 22.39 -8.82
N VAL A 137 -25.78 21.74 -8.66
CA VAL A 137 -26.87 21.78 -9.64
C VAL A 137 -27.25 23.21 -10.03
N ARG A 138 -27.28 24.12 -9.06
CA ARG A 138 -27.59 25.56 -9.28
C ARG A 138 -26.51 26.25 -10.12
N GLU A 139 -25.25 25.99 -9.80
CA GLU A 139 -24.12 26.57 -10.53
C GLU A 139 -24.04 26.03 -11.96
N SER A 140 -24.23 24.72 -12.14
CA SER A 140 -24.30 24.10 -13.47
C SER A 140 -25.43 24.69 -14.32
N TYR A 141 -26.61 24.88 -13.73
CA TYR A 141 -27.75 25.53 -14.40
C TYR A 141 -27.43 26.97 -14.84
N ASN A 142 -26.84 27.77 -13.96
CA ASN A 142 -26.42 29.12 -14.28
C ASN A 142 -25.36 29.15 -15.37
N TRP A 143 -24.35 28.26 -15.29
CA TRP A 143 -23.29 28.15 -16.27
C TRP A 143 -23.86 27.79 -17.66
N ILE A 144 -24.72 26.78 -17.78
CA ILE A 144 -25.38 26.41 -19.03
C ILE A 144 -26.17 27.56 -19.63
N ASN A 145 -26.94 28.28 -18.81
CA ASN A 145 -27.72 29.44 -19.27
C ASN A 145 -26.80 30.57 -19.78
N ASN A 146 -25.67 30.80 -19.11
CA ASN A 146 -24.72 31.82 -19.54
C ASN A 146 -24.07 31.45 -20.88
N ILE A 147 -23.71 30.20 -21.11
CA ILE A 147 -23.16 29.72 -22.39
C ILE A 147 -24.21 29.89 -23.50
N SER A 148 -25.43 29.47 -23.24
CA SER A 148 -26.54 29.57 -24.22
C SER A 148 -26.86 31.01 -24.61
N ASN A 149 -26.75 31.95 -23.67
CA ASN A 149 -27.12 33.35 -23.89
C ASN A 149 -26.00 34.18 -24.54
N ASN A 150 -24.74 33.72 -24.50
CA ASN A 150 -23.57 34.49 -24.93
C ASN A 150 -23.00 34.04 -26.27
N ASP A 151 -23.70 33.22 -27.08
CA ASP A 151 -23.26 32.69 -28.38
C ASP A 151 -21.84 32.06 -28.33
N ILE A 152 -21.46 31.50 -27.18
CA ILE A 152 -20.16 30.84 -26.98
C ILE A 152 -20.06 29.57 -27.83
N LEU A 153 -21.23 28.93 -28.09
CA LEU A 153 -21.34 27.73 -28.92
C LEU A 153 -21.67 28.16 -30.36
N THR A 154 -20.99 27.55 -31.32
CA THR A 154 -21.28 27.72 -32.75
C THR A 154 -22.27 26.66 -33.22
N GLU A 155 -22.92 26.86 -34.41
CA GLU A 155 -23.86 25.86 -34.98
C GLU A 155 -23.25 24.45 -35.18
N ARG A 156 -21.94 24.28 -34.94
CA ARG A 156 -21.23 22.99 -35.05
C ARG A 156 -20.90 22.35 -33.71
N ASP A 157 -21.13 23.02 -32.60
CA ASP A 157 -20.85 22.59 -31.24
C ASP A 157 -22.13 22.09 -30.55
#